data_e4dcb20d0186d11f6e669f4cca467a4d
#
_entry.id   e4dcb20d0186d11f6e669f4cca467a4d
#
_cell.length_a   1.000
_cell.length_b   1.000
_cell.length_c   1.000
_cell.angle_alpha   90.00
_cell.angle_beta   90.00
_cell.angle_gamma   90.00
#
_symmetry.space_group_name_H-M   'P 1'
#
loop_
_entity.id
_entity.type
_entity.pdbx_description
1 polymer ?
#
loop_
_entity_poly.entity_id
_entity_poly.type
_entity_poly.pdbx_seq_one_letter_code
_entity_poly.pdbx_strand_id
1 'polypeptide(L)'
;MALTSRHLRVIWRVLLLFLWWVPFFNIYLFFRVLKTVRSEYFFECARQEAEAVHAENEDCKTRYPIVLVHGIFFRDWQLLGYWGRIPAALRRCGAQLYYGGQQSALPVAQSGEELARRLREVLRETGAEKVNIIAHSKGGLDSRWAITRLGLAPQVASLTTVNTPHRGCVFAQHLLGTMPKGLVAWIARRYNTLFHTLGDTSPDFLGGVKDLTRQSCLAFNEAVPDAPGVLYQSVTSAMRRASSAGFPLNITWHFVTSTIKRQTTALWRAPALNGGASSAALLRPEGEASRTAI
;
A
#
# COMPACT_ATOMS: atom_id res chain seq x y z
N MET A 1 -14.68 10.61 23.25
CA MET A 1 -13.21 10.72 23.06
C MET A 1 -12.50 9.37 23.17
N ALA A 2 -12.55 8.64 24.29
CA ALA A 2 -11.82 7.35 24.40
C ALA A 2 -12.28 6.28 23.40
N LEU A 3 -13.55 6.24 23.05
CA LEU A 3 -14.10 5.28 22.07
C LEU A 3 -13.78 5.65 20.62
N THR A 4 -13.55 6.92 20.34
CA THR A 4 -13.29 7.45 18.99
C THR A 4 -11.81 7.66 18.68
N SER A 5 -10.92 7.61 19.71
CA SER A 5 -9.48 7.76 19.53
C SER A 5 -8.91 6.65 18.63
N ARG A 6 -8.17 7.01 17.58
CA ARG A 6 -7.54 6.06 16.65
C ARG A 6 -6.27 5.43 17.23
N HIS A 7 -5.58 6.15 18.12
CA HIS A 7 -4.34 5.70 18.75
C HIS A 7 -4.57 4.80 19.97
N LEU A 8 -5.78 4.81 20.54
CA LEU A 8 -6.11 3.97 21.67
C LEU A 8 -6.41 2.53 21.21
N ARG A 9 -5.52 1.61 21.55
CA ARG A 9 -5.70 0.18 21.22
C ARG A 9 -6.96 -0.39 21.85
N VAL A 10 -7.59 -1.34 21.17
CA VAL A 10 -8.83 -2.02 21.62
C VAL A 10 -8.70 -2.53 23.04
N ILE A 11 -7.55 -3.10 23.42
CA ILE A 11 -7.31 -3.59 24.77
C ILE A 11 -7.52 -2.52 25.84
N TRP A 12 -7.11 -1.28 25.62
CA TRP A 12 -7.31 -0.19 26.57
C TRP A 12 -8.77 0.24 26.68
N ARG A 13 -9.53 0.11 25.61
CA ARG A 13 -10.98 0.35 25.62
C ARG A 13 -11.70 -0.73 26.42
N VAL A 14 -11.31 -2.00 26.23
CA VAL A 14 -11.85 -3.13 27.00
C VAL A 14 -11.49 -2.98 28.47
N LEU A 15 -10.24 -2.65 28.81
CA LEU A 15 -9.83 -2.41 30.18
C LEU A 15 -10.58 -1.26 30.84
N LEU A 16 -10.86 -0.17 30.09
CA LEU A 16 -11.70 0.93 30.57
C LEU A 16 -13.12 0.47 30.91
N LEU A 17 -13.73 -0.39 30.08
CA LEU A 17 -15.10 -0.87 30.31
C LEU A 17 -15.19 -1.83 31.51
N PHE A 18 -14.21 -2.72 31.68
CA PHE A 18 -14.28 -3.78 32.66
C PHE A 18 -13.57 -3.49 33.98
N LEU A 19 -12.58 -2.59 34.00
CA LEU A 19 -11.75 -2.31 35.19
C LEU A 19 -11.86 -0.87 35.69
N TRP A 20 -12.78 -0.09 35.17
CA TRP A 20 -12.98 1.31 35.59
C TRP A 20 -13.37 1.43 37.08
N TRP A 21 -14.06 0.45 37.63
CA TRP A 21 -14.54 0.42 39.01
C TRP A 21 -13.45 0.01 40.02
N VAL A 22 -12.28 -0.48 39.57
CA VAL A 22 -11.18 -0.89 40.46
C VAL A 22 -10.41 0.36 40.91
N PRO A 23 -10.36 0.65 42.24
CA PRO A 23 -9.61 1.79 42.80
C PRO A 23 -8.14 1.77 42.38
N PHE A 24 -7.55 2.94 42.25
CA PHE A 24 -6.17 3.16 41.78
C PHE A 24 -5.93 2.74 40.32
N PHE A 25 -6.53 1.69 39.82
CA PHE A 25 -6.39 1.25 38.44
C PHE A 25 -7.16 2.17 37.48
N ASN A 26 -8.33 2.65 37.89
CA ASN A 26 -9.08 3.67 37.13
C ASN A 26 -8.29 4.96 36.98
N ILE A 27 -7.57 5.41 38.01
CA ILE A 27 -6.70 6.61 37.96
C ILE A 27 -5.55 6.39 36.97
N TYR A 28 -4.90 5.23 37.02
CA TYR A 28 -3.86 4.87 36.05
C TYR A 28 -4.41 4.83 34.61
N LEU A 29 -5.55 4.17 34.40
CA LEU A 29 -6.20 4.11 33.10
C LEU A 29 -6.56 5.51 32.58
N PHE A 30 -7.11 6.36 33.45
CA PHE A 30 -7.46 7.73 33.11
C PHE A 30 -6.26 8.52 32.59
N PHE A 31 -5.17 8.55 33.34
CA PHE A 31 -3.95 9.25 32.91
C PHE A 31 -3.35 8.66 31.64
N ARG A 32 -3.38 7.34 31.49
CA ARG A 32 -2.91 6.66 30.29
C ARG A 32 -3.71 7.06 29.05
N VAL A 33 -5.05 7.04 29.16
CA VAL A 33 -5.95 7.44 28.09
C VAL A 33 -5.80 8.92 27.78
N LEU A 34 -5.78 9.76 28.82
CA LEU A 34 -5.61 11.20 28.67
C LEU A 34 -4.30 11.54 27.94
N LYS A 35 -3.18 10.89 28.30
CA LYS A 35 -1.89 11.05 27.63
C LYS A 35 -1.98 10.66 26.14
N THR A 36 -2.64 9.53 25.84
CA THR A 36 -2.78 9.03 24.46
C THR A 36 -3.66 9.98 23.63
N VAL A 37 -4.83 10.37 24.15
CA VAL A 37 -5.76 11.27 23.46
C VAL A 37 -5.13 12.66 23.27
N ARG A 38 -4.40 13.16 24.28
CA ARG A 38 -3.70 14.44 24.16
C ARG A 38 -2.61 14.40 23.08
N SER A 39 -1.83 13.32 23.03
CA SER A 39 -0.80 13.17 21.98
C SER A 39 -1.43 13.04 20.58
N GLU A 40 -2.56 12.36 20.47
CA GLU A 40 -3.33 12.26 19.21
C GLU A 40 -3.86 13.64 18.80
N TYR A 41 -4.39 14.42 19.74
CA TYR A 41 -4.88 15.76 19.47
C TYR A 41 -3.78 16.68 18.91
N PHE A 42 -2.63 16.76 19.57
CA PHE A 42 -1.53 17.57 19.06
C PHE A 42 -1.01 17.10 17.71
N PHE A 43 -0.93 15.79 17.51
CA PHE A 43 -0.55 15.22 16.21
C PHE A 43 -1.54 15.62 15.12
N GLU A 44 -2.84 15.53 15.38
CA GLU A 44 -3.87 15.91 14.40
C GLU A 44 -3.90 17.42 14.15
N CYS A 45 -3.65 18.26 15.15
CA CYS A 45 -3.51 19.72 14.97
C CYS A 45 -2.31 20.05 14.07
N ALA A 46 -1.13 19.55 14.39
CA ALA A 46 0.07 19.76 13.57
C ALA A 46 -0.10 19.24 12.13
N ARG A 47 -0.81 18.12 11.98
CA ARG A 47 -1.14 17.59 10.66
C ARG A 47 -2.08 18.52 9.89
N GLN A 48 -3.12 19.03 10.54
CA GLN A 48 -4.07 19.96 9.90
C GLN A 48 -3.40 21.26 9.48
N GLU A 49 -2.52 21.80 10.32
CA GLU A 49 -1.71 22.98 9.99
C GLU A 49 -0.82 22.72 8.76
N ALA A 50 -0.10 21.59 8.74
CA ALA A 50 0.70 21.21 7.59
C ALA A 50 -0.16 21.02 6.32
N GLU A 51 -1.30 20.33 6.43
CA GLU A 51 -2.23 20.15 5.30
C GLU A 51 -2.79 21.49 4.80
N ALA A 52 -3.04 22.47 5.69
CA ALA A 52 -3.52 23.81 5.29
C ALA A 52 -2.47 24.56 4.47
N VAL A 53 -1.21 24.54 4.88
CA VAL A 53 -0.09 25.14 4.13
C VAL A 53 0.06 24.50 2.76
N HIS A 54 0.05 23.15 2.69
CA HIS A 54 0.14 22.43 1.41
C HIS A 54 -1.09 22.66 0.50
N ALA A 55 -2.27 22.86 1.10
CA ALA A 55 -3.48 23.17 0.36
C ALA A 55 -3.44 24.58 -0.24
N GLU A 56 -2.97 25.57 0.51
CA GLU A 56 -2.81 26.95 0.05
C GLU A 56 -1.81 27.05 -1.13
N ASN A 57 -0.73 26.29 -1.06
CA ASN A 57 0.29 26.26 -2.10
C ASN A 57 -0.08 25.35 -3.30
N GLU A 58 -1.19 24.59 -3.23
CA GLU A 58 -1.53 23.54 -4.21
C GLU A 58 -0.37 22.56 -4.49
N ASP A 59 0.40 22.18 -3.46
CA ASP A 59 1.67 21.41 -3.60
C ASP A 59 1.50 20.04 -4.28
N CYS A 60 0.27 19.51 -4.36
CA CYS A 60 -0.03 18.27 -5.06
C CYS A 60 -0.63 18.47 -6.47
N LYS A 61 -0.69 19.71 -6.95
CA LYS A 61 -1.15 20.02 -8.30
C LYS A 61 -0.09 19.62 -9.31
N THR A 62 -0.36 18.55 -10.02
CA THR A 62 0.54 18.00 -11.03
C THR A 62 0.04 18.36 -12.44
N ARG A 63 0.98 18.43 -13.42
CA ARG A 63 0.64 18.67 -14.83
C ARG A 63 -0.36 17.65 -15.38
N TYR A 64 -0.27 16.40 -14.94
CA TYR A 64 -1.10 15.28 -15.37
C TYR A 64 -1.91 14.71 -14.22
N PRO A 65 -3.12 14.18 -14.46
CA PRO A 65 -3.92 13.57 -13.40
C PRO A 65 -3.20 12.38 -12.77
N ILE A 66 -3.48 12.15 -11.48
CA ILE A 66 -2.90 11.05 -10.71
C ILE A 66 -3.91 9.91 -10.68
N VAL A 67 -3.47 8.70 -11.03
CA VAL A 67 -4.26 7.48 -10.90
C VAL A 67 -3.73 6.63 -9.75
N LEU A 68 -4.58 6.36 -8.78
CA LEU A 68 -4.28 5.50 -7.64
C LEU A 68 -4.61 4.05 -7.98
N VAL A 69 -3.63 3.15 -7.87
CA VAL A 69 -3.76 1.73 -8.21
C VAL A 69 -3.55 0.87 -6.97
N HIS A 70 -4.59 0.17 -6.53
CA HIS A 70 -4.56 -0.65 -5.32
C HIS A 70 -3.84 -2.00 -5.51
N GLY A 71 -3.64 -2.73 -4.41
CA GLY A 71 -3.03 -4.08 -4.41
C GLY A 71 -4.04 -5.22 -4.38
N ILE A 72 -3.58 -6.43 -4.01
CA ILE A 72 -4.33 -7.69 -4.16
C ILE A 72 -5.51 -7.87 -3.18
N PHE A 73 -5.52 -7.23 -2.00
CA PHE A 73 -6.48 -7.63 -0.95
C PHE A 73 -7.72 -6.75 -0.85
N PHE A 74 -7.73 -5.56 -1.41
CA PHE A 74 -8.83 -4.63 -1.27
C PHE A 74 -9.02 -3.86 -2.57
N ARG A 75 -10.28 -3.61 -2.90
CA ARG A 75 -10.67 -2.77 -4.02
C ARG A 75 -10.91 -1.34 -3.54
N ASP A 76 -10.92 -0.38 -4.46
CA ASP A 76 -11.25 1.02 -4.17
C ASP A 76 -12.74 1.20 -3.84
N TRP A 77 -13.18 0.58 -2.75
CA TRP A 77 -14.54 0.71 -2.28
C TRP A 77 -14.74 2.02 -1.56
N GLN A 78 -15.84 2.69 -1.89
CA GLN A 78 -16.21 3.95 -1.25
C GLN A 78 -16.45 3.79 0.27
N LEU A 79 -16.85 2.61 0.75
CA LEU A 79 -17.12 2.32 2.17
C LEU A 79 -15.90 1.89 2.98
N LEU A 80 -14.90 1.24 2.37
CA LEU A 80 -13.69 0.76 3.03
C LEU A 80 -12.46 1.31 2.32
N GLY A 81 -12.37 2.63 2.18
CA GLY A 81 -11.34 3.33 1.42
C GLY A 81 -9.94 2.72 1.57
N TYR A 82 -9.50 1.96 0.58
CA TYR A 82 -8.16 1.35 0.54
C TYR A 82 -7.06 2.34 0.89
N TRP A 83 -7.17 3.53 0.34
CA TRP A 83 -6.23 4.63 0.53
C TRP A 83 -6.50 5.45 1.79
N GLY A 84 -7.54 5.12 2.56
CA GLY A 84 -7.93 5.84 3.77
C GLY A 84 -8.15 7.33 3.50
N ARG A 85 -7.42 8.18 4.20
CA ARG A 85 -7.55 9.65 4.10
C ARG A 85 -6.62 10.29 3.06
N ILE A 86 -5.73 9.51 2.43
CA ILE A 86 -4.75 10.02 1.47
C ILE A 86 -5.43 10.73 0.29
N PRO A 87 -6.47 10.17 -0.38
CA PRO A 87 -7.09 10.85 -1.52
C PRO A 87 -7.71 12.20 -1.15
N ALA A 88 -8.32 12.30 0.03
CA ALA A 88 -8.91 13.55 0.48
C ALA A 88 -7.85 14.62 0.76
N ALA A 89 -6.71 14.24 1.34
CA ALA A 89 -5.60 15.14 1.57
C ALA A 89 -4.98 15.62 0.24
N LEU A 90 -4.71 14.71 -0.69
CA LEU A 90 -4.16 15.05 -2.00
C LEU A 90 -5.08 15.99 -2.80
N ARG A 91 -6.41 15.74 -2.78
CA ARG A 91 -7.36 16.63 -3.46
C ARG A 91 -7.39 18.03 -2.83
N ARG A 92 -7.32 18.13 -1.50
CA ARG A 92 -7.23 19.44 -0.83
C ARG A 92 -5.97 20.21 -1.24
N CYS A 93 -4.88 19.50 -1.50
CA CYS A 93 -3.62 20.08 -1.99
C CYS A 93 -3.56 20.24 -3.51
N GLY A 94 -4.69 20.25 -4.22
CA GLY A 94 -4.79 20.55 -5.65
C GLY A 94 -4.66 19.36 -6.58
N ALA A 95 -4.53 18.12 -6.10
CA ALA A 95 -4.39 16.95 -6.98
C ALA A 95 -5.69 16.57 -7.68
N GLN A 96 -5.62 16.32 -8.98
CA GLN A 96 -6.68 15.67 -9.75
C GLN A 96 -6.51 14.16 -9.68
N LEU A 97 -7.44 13.46 -8.97
CA LEU A 97 -7.30 12.04 -8.64
C LEU A 97 -8.35 11.16 -9.30
N TYR A 98 -7.87 10.04 -9.84
CA TYR A 98 -8.65 8.93 -10.37
C TYR A 98 -8.23 7.62 -9.72
N TYR A 99 -8.99 6.55 -9.95
CA TYR A 99 -8.71 5.22 -9.42
C TYR A 99 -8.57 4.23 -10.56
N GLY A 100 -7.67 3.25 -10.38
CA GLY A 100 -7.39 2.20 -11.37
C GLY A 100 -8.57 1.27 -11.62
N GLY A 101 -9.36 1.00 -10.57
CA GLY A 101 -10.61 0.25 -10.67
C GLY A 101 -10.50 -1.22 -11.10
N GLN A 102 -9.28 -1.75 -11.24
CA GLN A 102 -9.03 -3.16 -11.59
C GLN A 102 -9.53 -4.10 -10.48
N GLN A 103 -9.85 -5.34 -10.82
CA GLN A 103 -10.18 -6.36 -9.84
C GLN A 103 -8.95 -6.69 -8.97
N SER A 104 -9.19 -6.94 -7.68
CA SER A 104 -8.11 -7.10 -6.70
C SER A 104 -7.49 -8.50 -6.71
N ALA A 105 -8.26 -9.52 -7.08
CA ALA A 105 -7.86 -10.93 -7.01
C ALA A 105 -7.66 -11.56 -8.39
N LEU A 106 -6.89 -10.91 -9.26
CA LEU A 106 -6.52 -11.43 -10.59
C LEU A 106 -4.99 -11.57 -10.72
N PRO A 107 -4.51 -12.44 -11.61
CA PRO A 107 -3.13 -12.43 -12.08
C PRO A 107 -2.72 -11.07 -12.64
N VAL A 108 -1.42 -10.75 -12.57
CA VAL A 108 -0.87 -9.44 -12.98
C VAL A 108 -1.24 -9.07 -14.42
N ALA A 109 -1.18 -10.02 -15.35
CA ALA A 109 -1.49 -9.75 -16.75
C ALA A 109 -2.95 -9.28 -16.93
N GLN A 110 -3.91 -10.00 -16.31
CA GLN A 110 -5.33 -9.66 -16.40
C GLN A 110 -5.66 -8.35 -15.68
N SER A 111 -5.12 -8.14 -14.48
CA SER A 111 -5.26 -6.85 -13.79
C SER A 111 -4.65 -5.70 -14.61
N GLY A 112 -3.52 -5.96 -15.28
CA GLY A 112 -2.88 -4.98 -16.15
C GLY A 112 -3.74 -4.60 -17.36
N GLU A 113 -4.48 -5.57 -17.94
CA GLU A 113 -5.42 -5.31 -19.04
C GLU A 113 -6.61 -4.43 -18.59
N GLU A 114 -7.19 -4.74 -17.42
CA GLU A 114 -8.26 -3.92 -16.85
C GLU A 114 -7.76 -2.51 -16.54
N LEU A 115 -6.59 -2.41 -15.91
CA LEU A 115 -5.95 -1.13 -15.61
C LEU A 115 -5.68 -0.33 -16.90
N ALA A 116 -5.18 -0.97 -17.95
CA ALA A 116 -4.92 -0.31 -19.22
C ALA A 116 -6.19 0.28 -19.86
N ARG A 117 -7.32 -0.43 -19.77
CA ARG A 117 -8.61 0.13 -20.21
C ARG A 117 -8.97 1.37 -19.41
N ARG A 118 -8.87 1.27 -18.07
CA ARG A 118 -9.20 2.39 -17.19
C ARG A 118 -8.31 3.60 -17.39
N LEU A 119 -7.02 3.41 -17.61
CA LEU A 119 -6.09 4.51 -17.91
C LEU A 119 -6.46 5.22 -19.22
N ARG A 120 -6.85 4.48 -20.27
CA ARG A 120 -7.33 5.09 -21.52
C ARG A 120 -8.65 5.84 -21.35
N GLU A 121 -9.53 5.36 -20.46
CA GLU A 121 -10.76 6.08 -20.10
C GLU A 121 -10.45 7.39 -19.37
N VAL A 122 -9.57 7.37 -18.37
CA VAL A 122 -9.14 8.57 -17.64
C VAL A 122 -8.53 9.60 -18.59
N LEU A 123 -7.69 9.17 -19.53
CA LEU A 123 -7.12 10.07 -20.54
C LEU A 123 -8.19 10.71 -21.42
N ARG A 124 -9.21 9.94 -21.84
CA ARG A 124 -10.35 10.48 -22.61
C ARG A 124 -11.23 11.42 -21.80
N GLU A 125 -11.51 11.05 -20.53
CA GLU A 125 -12.32 11.87 -19.62
C GLU A 125 -11.66 13.22 -19.31
N THR A 126 -10.34 13.24 -19.20
CA THR A 126 -9.58 14.44 -18.81
C THR A 126 -9.04 15.25 -19.98
N GLY A 127 -8.95 14.66 -21.16
CA GLY A 127 -8.22 15.24 -22.29
C GLY A 127 -6.71 15.34 -22.08
N ALA A 128 -6.17 14.74 -21.02
CA ALA A 128 -4.75 14.80 -20.70
C ALA A 128 -3.93 13.91 -21.65
N GLU A 129 -2.72 14.36 -22.01
CA GLU A 129 -1.79 13.58 -22.83
C GLU A 129 -1.24 12.37 -22.07
N LYS A 130 -1.03 12.51 -20.76
CA LYS A 130 -0.41 11.50 -19.88
C LYS A 130 -1.10 11.44 -18.54
N VAL A 131 -0.79 10.40 -17.76
CA VAL A 131 -1.15 10.25 -16.36
C VAL A 131 0.09 10.02 -15.50
N ASN A 132 -0.01 10.36 -14.21
CA ASN A 132 0.90 9.92 -13.17
C ASN A 132 0.24 8.75 -12.42
N ILE A 133 0.97 7.67 -12.17
CA ILE A 133 0.45 6.49 -11.47
C ILE A 133 1.10 6.39 -10.09
N ILE A 134 0.29 6.27 -9.05
CA ILE A 134 0.74 5.87 -7.70
C ILE A 134 0.13 4.51 -7.40
N ALA A 135 0.98 3.49 -7.35
CA ALA A 135 0.54 2.11 -7.25
C ALA A 135 1.05 1.46 -5.95
N HIS A 136 0.17 0.77 -5.23
CA HIS A 136 0.52 0.06 -4.00
C HIS A 136 0.58 -1.44 -4.21
N SER A 137 1.58 -2.10 -3.60
CA SER A 137 1.71 -3.56 -3.56
C SER A 137 1.69 -4.18 -4.97
N LYS A 138 0.83 -5.19 -5.23
CA LYS A 138 0.64 -5.83 -6.54
C LYS A 138 0.33 -4.84 -7.66
N GLY A 139 -0.41 -3.76 -7.36
CA GLY A 139 -0.76 -2.73 -8.35
C GLY A 139 0.45 -2.11 -9.06
N GLY A 140 1.63 -2.12 -8.44
CA GLY A 140 2.87 -1.70 -9.11
C GLY A 140 3.32 -2.66 -10.21
N LEU A 141 3.10 -3.97 -10.06
CA LEU A 141 3.36 -4.96 -11.11
C LEU A 141 2.30 -4.85 -12.23
N ASP A 142 1.02 -4.70 -11.86
CA ASP A 142 -0.07 -4.48 -12.81
C ASP A 142 0.19 -3.24 -13.68
N SER A 143 0.66 -2.15 -13.05
CA SER A 143 1.02 -0.91 -13.76
C SER A 143 2.20 -1.09 -14.70
N ARG A 144 3.27 -1.77 -14.27
CA ARG A 144 4.41 -2.07 -15.14
C ARG A 144 4.00 -2.92 -16.33
N TRP A 145 3.13 -3.92 -16.11
CA TRP A 145 2.56 -4.72 -17.20
C TRP A 145 1.81 -3.86 -18.20
N ALA A 146 0.91 -3.01 -17.72
CA ALA A 146 0.12 -2.10 -18.57
C ALA A 146 1.02 -1.15 -19.37
N ILE A 147 2.05 -0.57 -18.75
CA ILE A 147 2.98 0.36 -19.37
C ILE A 147 3.79 -0.33 -20.48
N THR A 148 4.42 -1.46 -20.15
CA THR A 148 5.42 -2.08 -21.03
C THR A 148 4.80 -3.05 -22.03
N ARG A 149 3.88 -3.93 -21.59
CA ARG A 149 3.31 -4.97 -22.44
C ARG A 149 2.11 -4.52 -23.25
N LEU A 150 1.36 -3.53 -22.75
CA LEU A 150 0.14 -3.04 -23.41
C LEU A 150 0.32 -1.66 -24.06
N GLY A 151 1.58 -1.21 -24.19
CA GLY A 151 1.96 -0.06 -25.00
C GLY A 151 1.54 1.30 -24.40
N LEU A 152 1.33 1.40 -23.08
CA LEU A 152 0.92 2.65 -22.45
C LEU A 152 2.08 3.60 -22.08
N ALA A 153 3.33 3.24 -22.39
CA ALA A 153 4.48 4.08 -22.09
C ALA A 153 4.36 5.54 -22.58
N PRO A 154 3.88 5.82 -23.80
CA PRO A 154 3.71 7.20 -24.26
C PRO A 154 2.68 8.01 -23.46
N GLN A 155 1.74 7.32 -22.80
CA GLN A 155 0.61 7.91 -22.07
C GLN A 155 0.83 7.98 -20.56
N VAL A 156 1.99 7.53 -20.05
CA VAL A 156 2.35 7.57 -18.63
C VAL A 156 3.57 8.46 -18.46
N ALA A 157 3.47 9.47 -17.59
CA ALA A 157 4.57 10.35 -17.25
C ALA A 157 5.45 9.74 -16.13
N SER A 158 4.80 9.19 -15.11
CA SER A 158 5.51 8.57 -13.97
C SER A 158 4.76 7.39 -13.39
N LEU A 159 5.52 6.44 -12.84
CA LEU A 159 5.02 5.36 -11.99
C LEU A 159 5.74 5.40 -10.65
N THR A 160 5.03 5.77 -9.60
CA THR A 160 5.49 5.68 -8.22
C THR A 160 4.91 4.43 -7.56
N THR A 161 5.77 3.47 -7.21
CA THR A 161 5.34 2.24 -6.54
C THR A 161 5.56 2.34 -5.03
N VAL A 162 4.56 1.93 -4.24
CA VAL A 162 4.60 1.94 -2.78
C VAL A 162 4.51 0.50 -2.28
N ASN A 163 5.55 0.03 -1.58
CA ASN A 163 5.64 -1.33 -1.06
C ASN A 163 5.36 -2.44 -2.10
N THR A 164 5.67 -2.22 -3.36
CA THR A 164 5.52 -3.21 -4.42
C THR A 164 6.59 -4.29 -4.31
N PRO A 165 6.23 -5.58 -4.34
CA PRO A 165 7.20 -6.67 -4.22
C PRO A 165 7.89 -6.96 -5.56
N HIS A 166 8.69 -6.03 -6.08
CA HIS A 166 9.40 -6.17 -7.37
C HIS A 166 10.30 -7.40 -7.46
N ARG A 167 10.75 -7.93 -6.32
CA ARG A 167 11.59 -9.15 -6.22
C ARG A 167 10.88 -10.30 -5.54
N GLY A 168 9.56 -10.23 -5.45
CA GLY A 168 8.72 -11.22 -4.82
C GLY A 168 8.47 -10.98 -3.34
N CYS A 169 7.46 -11.66 -2.82
CA CYS A 169 7.00 -11.61 -1.45
C CYS A 169 7.26 -12.96 -0.77
N VAL A 170 8.04 -12.96 0.30
CA VAL A 170 8.35 -14.18 1.08
C VAL A 170 7.08 -14.83 1.63
N PHE A 171 6.08 -14.04 2.00
CA PHE A 171 4.80 -14.55 2.47
C PHE A 171 4.07 -15.36 1.38
N ALA A 172 4.04 -14.88 0.13
CA ALA A 172 3.43 -15.60 -0.99
C ALA A 172 4.13 -16.95 -1.24
N GLN A 173 5.45 -16.95 -1.19
CA GLN A 173 6.24 -18.16 -1.35
C GLN A 173 6.00 -19.17 -0.21
N HIS A 174 5.90 -18.69 1.04
CA HIS A 174 5.59 -19.53 2.20
C HIS A 174 4.17 -20.10 2.13
N LEU A 175 3.20 -19.27 1.80
CA LEU A 175 1.79 -19.69 1.64
C LEU A 175 1.66 -20.83 0.63
N LEU A 176 2.29 -20.72 -0.53
CA LEU A 176 2.18 -21.72 -1.59
C LEU A 176 3.09 -22.93 -1.39
N GLY A 177 4.24 -22.76 -0.71
CA GLY A 177 5.26 -23.80 -0.59
C GLY A 177 5.24 -24.62 0.69
N THR A 178 4.72 -24.06 1.80
CA THR A 178 4.83 -24.69 3.13
C THR A 178 3.48 -25.11 3.71
N MET A 179 2.39 -24.43 3.32
CA MET A 179 1.06 -24.74 3.84
C MET A 179 0.47 -25.98 3.14
N PRO A 180 -0.32 -26.79 3.87
CA PRO A 180 -1.04 -27.93 3.25
C PRO A 180 -1.91 -27.47 2.08
N LYS A 181 -1.83 -28.15 0.94
CA LYS A 181 -2.57 -27.78 -0.29
C LYS A 181 -4.08 -27.64 -0.07
N GLY A 182 -4.67 -28.49 0.77
CA GLY A 182 -6.10 -28.40 1.12
C GLY A 182 -6.47 -27.12 1.84
N LEU A 183 -5.61 -26.64 2.76
CA LEU A 183 -5.81 -25.37 3.47
C LEU A 183 -5.68 -24.18 2.54
N VAL A 184 -4.67 -24.18 1.67
CA VAL A 184 -4.46 -23.12 0.67
C VAL A 184 -5.67 -23.05 -0.28
N ALA A 185 -6.17 -24.20 -0.78
CA ALA A 185 -7.35 -24.27 -1.63
C ALA A 185 -8.63 -23.80 -0.90
N TRP A 186 -8.77 -24.09 0.39
CA TRP A 186 -9.89 -23.63 1.20
C TRP A 186 -9.84 -22.10 1.38
N ILE A 187 -8.69 -21.55 1.72
CA ILE A 187 -8.47 -20.09 1.83
C ILE A 187 -8.83 -19.41 0.51
N ALA A 188 -8.30 -19.93 -0.61
CA ALA A 188 -8.54 -19.37 -1.93
C ALA A 188 -10.02 -19.37 -2.31
N ARG A 189 -10.73 -20.47 -2.06
CA ARG A 189 -12.18 -20.54 -2.31
C ARG A 189 -12.95 -19.52 -1.49
N ARG A 190 -12.66 -19.41 -0.19
CA ARG A 190 -13.31 -18.41 0.69
C ARG A 190 -13.02 -16.98 0.22
N TYR A 191 -11.79 -16.75 -0.18
CA TYR A 191 -11.38 -15.46 -0.69
C TYR A 191 -12.10 -15.11 -2.01
N ASN A 192 -12.09 -16.02 -2.97
CA ASN A 192 -12.78 -15.85 -4.25
C ASN A 192 -14.28 -15.64 -4.06
N THR A 193 -14.93 -16.42 -3.17
CA THR A 193 -16.35 -16.22 -2.86
C THR A 193 -16.62 -14.83 -2.29
N LEU A 194 -15.80 -14.39 -1.34
CA LEU A 194 -15.92 -13.05 -0.76
C LEU A 194 -15.78 -11.97 -1.85
N PHE A 195 -14.74 -12.04 -2.67
CA PHE A 195 -14.50 -11.02 -3.70
C PHE A 195 -15.53 -11.05 -4.83
N HIS A 196 -16.04 -12.21 -5.18
CA HIS A 196 -17.18 -12.33 -6.08
C HIS A 196 -18.43 -11.61 -5.52
N THR A 197 -18.75 -11.84 -4.24
CA THR A 197 -19.86 -11.13 -3.56
C THR A 197 -19.62 -9.63 -3.52
N LEU A 198 -18.37 -9.22 -3.53
CA LEU A 198 -17.91 -7.84 -3.47
C LEU A 198 -17.78 -7.19 -4.87
N GLY A 199 -18.19 -7.89 -5.92
CA GLY A 199 -18.29 -7.35 -7.29
C GLY A 199 -17.12 -7.68 -8.22
N ASP A 200 -16.17 -8.54 -7.81
CA ASP A 200 -15.19 -9.09 -8.74
C ASP A 200 -15.87 -10.17 -9.59
N THR A 201 -15.70 -10.10 -10.91
CA THR A 201 -16.42 -11.00 -11.83
C THR A 201 -15.78 -12.39 -11.92
N SER A 202 -14.46 -12.48 -11.82
CA SER A 202 -13.70 -13.72 -11.95
C SER A 202 -12.46 -13.76 -11.04
N PRO A 203 -12.64 -13.71 -9.70
CA PRO A 203 -11.52 -13.64 -8.79
C PRO A 203 -10.67 -14.91 -8.84
N ASP A 204 -9.36 -14.76 -9.03
CA ASP A 204 -8.33 -15.80 -8.97
C ASP A 204 -7.24 -15.42 -7.96
N PHE A 205 -7.54 -15.66 -6.68
CA PHE A 205 -6.62 -15.39 -5.59
C PHE A 205 -5.28 -16.12 -5.74
N LEU A 206 -5.32 -17.40 -6.12
CA LEU A 206 -4.10 -18.20 -6.24
C LEU A 206 -3.21 -17.74 -7.38
N GLY A 207 -3.78 -17.40 -8.53
CA GLY A 207 -3.06 -16.81 -9.64
C GLY A 207 -2.38 -15.49 -9.24
N GLY A 208 -3.12 -14.61 -8.59
CA GLY A 208 -2.58 -13.35 -8.08
C GLY A 208 -1.45 -13.54 -7.06
N VAL A 209 -1.60 -14.48 -6.11
CA VAL A 209 -0.54 -14.79 -5.12
C VAL A 209 0.68 -15.45 -5.78
N LYS A 210 0.48 -16.33 -6.76
CA LYS A 210 1.57 -16.98 -7.50
C LYS A 210 2.46 -15.96 -8.20
N ASP A 211 1.88 -14.93 -8.78
CA ASP A 211 2.61 -13.85 -9.45
C ASP A 211 3.48 -13.04 -8.47
N LEU A 212 3.16 -13.06 -7.17
CA LEU A 212 3.95 -12.40 -6.13
C LEU A 212 5.08 -13.28 -5.57
N THR A 213 5.27 -14.49 -6.04
CA THR A 213 6.42 -15.32 -5.63
C THR A 213 7.73 -14.74 -6.17
N ARG A 214 8.85 -15.07 -5.51
CA ARG A 214 10.16 -14.61 -5.96
C ARG A 214 10.47 -15.06 -7.38
N GLN A 215 10.17 -16.33 -7.71
CA GLN A 215 10.42 -16.88 -9.04
C GLN A 215 9.62 -16.14 -10.12
N SER A 216 8.32 -15.91 -9.88
CA SER A 216 7.46 -15.19 -10.82
C SER A 216 7.91 -13.74 -11.00
N CYS A 217 8.29 -13.05 -9.91
CA CYS A 217 8.75 -11.67 -10.00
C CYS A 217 10.09 -11.52 -10.71
N LEU A 218 11.00 -12.48 -10.58
CA LEU A 218 12.25 -12.47 -11.33
C LEU A 218 11.98 -12.63 -12.84
N ALA A 219 11.20 -13.64 -13.22
CA ALA A 219 10.79 -13.83 -14.62
C ALA A 219 10.00 -12.62 -15.16
N PHE A 220 9.15 -12.02 -14.32
CA PHE A 220 8.43 -10.80 -14.67
C PHE A 220 9.40 -9.64 -14.98
N ASN A 221 10.45 -9.44 -14.17
CA ASN A 221 11.41 -8.36 -14.39
C ASN A 221 12.20 -8.53 -15.70
N GLU A 222 12.48 -9.75 -16.11
CA GLU A 222 13.10 -10.05 -17.41
C GLU A 222 12.16 -9.75 -18.57
N ALA A 223 10.88 -10.13 -18.42
CA ALA A 223 9.86 -9.97 -19.45
C ALA A 223 9.30 -8.55 -19.55
N VAL A 224 9.38 -7.76 -18.47
CA VAL A 224 8.75 -6.43 -18.35
C VAL A 224 9.81 -5.41 -17.89
N PRO A 225 10.75 -5.03 -18.76
CA PRO A 225 11.72 -3.98 -18.46
C PRO A 225 11.02 -2.63 -18.31
N ASP A 226 11.71 -1.68 -17.67
CA ASP A 226 11.23 -0.32 -17.55
C ASP A 226 11.19 0.34 -18.96
N ALA A 227 10.06 0.95 -19.30
CA ALA A 227 9.87 1.57 -20.59
C ALA A 227 10.56 2.95 -20.66
N PRO A 228 11.22 3.30 -21.76
CA PRO A 228 11.85 4.61 -21.91
C PRO A 228 10.79 5.74 -21.90
N GLY A 229 11.18 6.89 -21.35
CA GLY A 229 10.31 8.08 -21.29
C GLY A 229 9.30 8.08 -20.14
N VAL A 230 9.28 7.06 -19.28
CA VAL A 230 8.50 7.00 -18.05
C VAL A 230 9.43 7.16 -16.84
N LEU A 231 9.08 8.03 -15.90
CA LEU A 231 9.82 8.18 -14.64
C LEU A 231 9.37 7.10 -13.65
N TYR A 232 10.27 6.19 -13.26
CA TYR A 232 9.99 5.15 -12.27
C TYR A 232 10.54 5.52 -10.90
N GLN A 233 9.69 5.42 -9.87
CA GLN A 233 10.04 5.70 -8.48
C GLN A 233 9.52 4.56 -7.59
N SER A 234 10.23 4.29 -6.48
CA SER A 234 9.84 3.24 -5.54
C SER A 234 10.01 3.73 -4.10
N VAL A 235 8.94 3.60 -3.32
CA VAL A 235 8.92 3.91 -1.89
C VAL A 235 8.63 2.63 -1.14
N THR A 236 9.40 2.35 -0.09
CA THR A 236 9.20 1.17 0.75
C THR A 236 9.16 1.53 2.22
N SER A 237 8.43 0.76 3.00
CA SER A 237 8.37 0.89 4.45
C SER A 237 8.81 -0.40 5.13
N ALA A 238 9.44 -0.27 6.29
CA ALA A 238 9.85 -1.42 7.09
C ALA A 238 9.27 -1.32 8.51
N MET A 239 8.67 -2.41 8.99
CA MET A 239 8.23 -2.51 10.37
C MET A 239 9.39 -2.93 11.27
N ARG A 240 9.67 -2.14 12.31
CA ARG A 240 10.69 -2.47 13.32
C ARG A 240 10.19 -3.47 14.36
N ARG A 241 8.90 -3.43 14.71
CA ARG A 241 8.27 -4.27 15.74
C ARG A 241 6.87 -4.69 15.30
N ALA A 242 6.41 -5.86 15.74
CA ALA A 242 5.03 -6.32 15.53
C ALA A 242 3.98 -5.30 16.01
N SER A 243 4.32 -4.57 17.09
CA SER A 243 3.43 -3.56 17.67
C SER A 243 3.29 -2.28 16.85
N SER A 244 4.09 -2.10 15.80
CA SER A 244 4.04 -0.92 14.92
C SER A 244 2.91 -0.98 13.90
N ALA A 245 2.25 -2.13 13.76
CA ALA A 245 1.11 -2.28 12.85
C ALA A 245 -0.12 -2.82 13.56
N GLY A 246 -1.30 -2.53 12.99
CA GLY A 246 -2.56 -3.11 13.40
C GLY A 246 -2.77 -4.54 12.89
N PHE A 247 -3.85 -5.19 13.33
CA PHE A 247 -4.30 -6.47 12.77
C PHE A 247 -4.65 -6.31 11.27
N PRO A 248 -4.29 -7.25 10.40
CA PRO A 248 -3.59 -8.53 10.64
C PRO A 248 -2.06 -8.45 10.52
N LEU A 249 -1.47 -7.30 10.18
CA LEU A 249 -0.04 -7.16 9.90
C LEU A 249 0.85 -7.44 11.12
N ASN A 250 0.37 -7.19 12.32
CA ASN A 250 1.06 -7.52 13.57
C ASN A 250 1.26 -9.03 13.75
N ILE A 251 0.31 -9.85 13.28
CA ILE A 251 0.41 -11.32 13.32
C ILE A 251 1.37 -11.80 12.23
N THR A 252 1.22 -11.30 11.01
CA THR A 252 2.08 -11.69 9.88
C THR A 252 3.54 -11.33 10.13
N TRP A 253 3.84 -10.29 10.93
CA TRP A 253 5.20 -9.93 11.31
C TRP A 253 5.94 -11.07 12.02
N HIS A 254 5.28 -11.78 12.93
CA HIS A 254 5.89 -12.92 13.64
C HIS A 254 6.19 -14.08 12.70
N PHE A 255 5.29 -14.38 11.76
CA PHE A 255 5.50 -15.41 10.75
C PHE A 255 6.65 -15.04 9.79
N VAL A 256 6.64 -13.81 9.30
CA VAL A 256 7.65 -13.31 8.38
C VAL A 256 9.01 -13.25 9.06
N THR A 257 9.13 -12.73 10.28
CA THR A 257 10.42 -12.63 10.98
C THR A 257 10.98 -13.97 11.43
N SER A 258 10.14 -14.94 11.81
CA SER A 258 10.61 -16.29 12.14
C SER A 258 11.17 -17.02 10.90
N THR A 259 10.56 -16.81 9.75
CA THR A 259 11.01 -17.37 8.47
C THR A 259 12.24 -16.62 7.92
N ILE A 260 12.24 -15.30 8.06
CA ILE A 260 13.30 -14.41 7.57
C ILE A 260 14.56 -14.50 8.46
N LYS A 261 14.47 -14.67 9.77
CA LYS A 261 15.65 -14.87 10.63
C LYS A 261 16.52 -16.06 10.19
N ARG A 262 15.97 -16.99 9.43
CA ARG A 262 16.74 -18.08 8.79
C ARG A 262 17.36 -17.69 7.44
N GLN A 263 16.93 -16.60 6.80
CA GLN A 263 17.38 -16.24 5.44
C GLN A 263 17.92 -14.80 5.30
N THR A 264 17.75 -13.91 6.26
CA THR A 264 17.89 -12.46 6.06
C THR A 264 19.18 -11.79 6.46
N THR A 265 20.21 -12.47 6.85
CA THR A 265 21.52 -11.80 6.90
C THR A 265 21.99 -11.39 5.49
N ALA A 266 21.39 -11.92 4.44
CA ALA A 266 21.81 -11.70 3.04
C ALA A 266 20.85 -10.87 2.15
N LEU A 267 19.59 -10.67 2.53
CA LEU A 267 18.56 -10.18 1.59
C LEU A 267 18.12 -8.72 1.77
N TRP A 268 18.52 -8.04 2.84
CA TRP A 268 18.17 -6.63 3.09
C TRP A 268 19.27 -5.61 2.75
N ARG A 269 20.40 -6.05 2.24
CA ARG A 269 21.30 -5.17 1.47
C ARG A 269 20.81 -5.16 0.04
N ALA A 270 19.94 -4.21 -0.28
CA ALA A 270 19.58 -3.93 -1.66
C ALA A 270 20.85 -3.55 -2.43
N PRO A 271 21.27 -4.35 -3.44
CA PRO A 271 22.10 -3.77 -4.47
C PRO A 271 21.24 -2.77 -5.21
N ALA A 272 21.76 -1.57 -5.43
CA ALA A 272 21.17 -0.59 -6.31
C ALA A 272 20.78 -1.27 -7.64
N LEU A 273 19.57 -0.98 -8.12
CA LEU A 273 19.18 -1.34 -9.48
C LEU A 273 20.16 -0.64 -10.42
N ASN A 274 20.94 -1.39 -11.17
CA ASN A 274 21.77 -0.85 -12.22
C ASN A 274 20.84 -0.30 -13.33
N GLY A 275 20.95 0.98 -13.58
CA GLY A 275 20.34 1.65 -14.72
C GLY A 275 19.12 2.50 -14.39
N GLY A 276 19.34 3.80 -14.19
CA GLY A 276 18.32 4.83 -14.02
C GLY A 276 18.20 5.31 -12.57
N ALA A 277 18.40 6.59 -12.37
CA ALA A 277 18.48 7.25 -11.07
C ALA A 277 17.38 6.84 -10.10
N SER A 278 17.68 5.89 -9.23
CA SER A 278 16.80 5.54 -8.12
C SER A 278 17.30 6.21 -6.85
N SER A 279 16.66 7.32 -6.50
CA SER A 279 16.72 7.85 -5.15
C SER A 279 15.87 6.96 -4.25
N ALA A 280 16.49 5.98 -3.61
CA ALA A 280 15.87 5.24 -2.51
C ALA A 280 15.86 6.15 -1.28
N ALA A 281 14.75 6.84 -1.04
CA ALA A 281 14.53 7.54 0.22
C ALA A 281 14.23 6.50 1.31
N LEU A 282 15.27 6.11 2.05
CA LEU A 282 15.15 5.45 3.35
C LEU A 282 14.65 6.49 4.35
N LEU A 283 13.37 6.47 4.67
CA LEU A 283 12.85 7.19 5.83
C LEU A 283 13.44 6.56 7.10
N ARG A 284 14.50 7.16 7.66
CA ARG A 284 14.94 6.90 9.02
C ARG A 284 13.89 7.47 9.98
N PRO A 285 13.47 6.75 11.00
CA PRO A 285 12.69 7.33 12.06
C PRO A 285 13.60 8.06 13.04
N GLU A 286 13.18 9.25 13.41
CA GLU A 286 13.64 10.15 14.47
C GLU A 286 14.95 10.91 14.24
N GLY A 287 14.80 12.21 14.08
CA GLY A 287 15.70 13.27 14.51
C GLY A 287 16.82 13.62 13.56
N GLU A 288 16.50 13.89 12.29
CA GLU A 288 17.26 14.89 11.53
C GLU A 288 16.58 15.11 10.19
N ALA A 289 15.91 16.25 10.08
CA ALA A 289 15.45 16.79 8.81
C ALA A 289 16.68 17.23 8.01
N SER A 290 17.12 16.37 7.09
CA SER A 290 17.99 16.83 6.02
C SER A 290 17.10 17.29 4.87
N ARG A 291 16.95 18.58 4.73
CA ARG A 291 16.49 19.26 3.53
C ARG A 291 17.47 18.95 2.40
N THR A 292 17.00 18.27 1.37
CA THR A 292 17.47 18.40 -0.02
C THR A 292 16.32 17.97 -0.89
N ALA A 293 15.71 18.89 -1.35
CA ALA A 293 15.34 19.51 -2.62
C ALA A 293 14.95 18.54 -3.72
N ILE A 294 13.73 18.74 -4.09
CA ILE A 294 13.03 18.74 -5.39
C ILE A 294 12.84 17.41 -6.06
#